data_b054964baced96f9a812cef58ba12976
#
_entry.id   b054964baced96f9a812cef58ba12976
#
_cell.length_a   1.000
_cell.length_b   1.000
_cell.length_c   1.000
_cell.angle_alpha   90.00
_cell.angle_beta   90.00
_cell.angle_gamma   90.00
#
_symmetry.space_group_name_H-M   'P 1'
#
loop_
_entity.id
_entity.type
_entity.pdbx_description
1 polymer ?
#
loop_
_entity_poly.entity_id
_entity_poly.type
_entity_poly.pdbx_seq_one_letter_code
_entity_poly.pdbx_strand_id
1 'polypeptide(L)'
;MRALRLTVSADAARMSGMDDLGTILGVWSHPDDEAWLSAGIMAEAVRTGSRVVCVTATRGELGTVEPVRWPLEGLAEVRTAEMERCLEILGVTEHLWLDYPDGGCPDVPAEEPIGKLVSLMEEIRPDTVLSFGPDGMTGHRDHQTTCAWATEAFRRVGAPGAQLLYATKTPEFLELWLPYLPPEVMMDPNAQIPSTPASELAIDVDLPDELLALKQTALRAQASQITPLLEEFGEDVFRAFCRWEFFRPAP
;
A
#
# COMPACT_ATOMS: atom_id res chain seq x y z
N MET A 1 -14.68 -21.81 15.78
CA MET A 1 -14.71 -20.89 14.64
C MET A 1 -16.15 -20.54 14.31
N ARG A 2 -16.59 -19.30 14.48
CA ARG A 2 -17.91 -18.85 13.99
C ARG A 2 -17.81 -18.73 12.48
N ALA A 3 -18.67 -19.43 11.74
CA ALA A 3 -18.79 -19.28 10.30
C ALA A 3 -19.12 -17.81 10.00
N LEU A 4 -18.21 -17.13 9.33
CA LEU A 4 -18.38 -15.77 8.86
C LEU A 4 -19.47 -15.79 7.79
N ARG A 5 -20.70 -15.41 8.13
CA ARG A 5 -21.66 -14.99 7.12
C ARG A 5 -21.38 -13.52 6.81
N LEU A 6 -20.33 -13.30 6.03
CA LEU A 6 -20.12 -12.01 5.36
C LEU A 6 -21.28 -11.81 4.39
N THR A 7 -22.36 -11.23 4.86
CA THR A 7 -23.32 -10.57 3.97
C THR A 7 -22.65 -9.25 3.54
N VAL A 8 -21.60 -9.35 2.72
CA VAL A 8 -21.18 -8.21 1.91
C VAL A 8 -22.37 -7.96 1.00
N SER A 9 -23.04 -6.83 1.22
CA SER A 9 -24.11 -6.38 0.34
C SER A 9 -23.58 -6.42 -1.09
N ALA A 10 -24.37 -6.92 -2.02
CA ALA A 10 -24.03 -6.87 -3.44
C ALA A 10 -24.31 -5.45 -3.97
N ASP A 11 -23.82 -4.43 -3.26
CA ASP A 11 -23.80 -3.07 -3.77
C ASP A 11 -22.86 -3.01 -4.98
N ALA A 12 -23.27 -2.25 -5.98
CA ALA A 12 -22.49 -2.06 -7.18
C ALA A 12 -21.08 -1.57 -6.80
N ALA A 13 -20.06 -2.12 -7.45
CA ALA A 13 -18.66 -1.69 -7.29
C ALA A 13 -18.58 -0.16 -7.29
N ARG A 14 -17.83 0.40 -6.35
CA ARG A 14 -17.68 1.85 -6.20
C ARG A 14 -16.23 2.22 -6.53
N MET A 15 -16.04 3.13 -7.49
CA MET A 15 -14.75 3.59 -7.97
C MET A 15 -14.64 5.12 -7.81
N SER A 16 -15.07 5.64 -6.65
CA SER A 16 -15.10 7.08 -6.42
C SER A 16 -13.68 7.66 -6.27
N GLY A 17 -13.43 8.79 -6.93
CA GLY A 17 -12.13 9.48 -6.89
C GLY A 17 -11.10 8.94 -7.87
N MET A 18 -11.48 8.07 -8.81
CA MET A 18 -10.56 7.48 -9.80
C MET A 18 -10.39 8.30 -11.08
N ASP A 19 -11.31 9.23 -11.36
CA ASP A 19 -11.45 9.85 -12.71
C ASP A 19 -10.30 10.82 -13.06
N ASP A 20 -9.62 11.42 -12.08
CA ASP A 20 -8.64 12.49 -12.28
C ASP A 20 -7.29 12.24 -11.58
N LEU A 21 -6.84 10.99 -11.50
CA LEU A 21 -5.57 10.67 -10.81
C LEU A 21 -4.33 11.03 -11.63
N GLY A 22 -4.45 11.13 -12.96
CA GLY A 22 -3.35 11.48 -13.86
C GLY A 22 -2.15 10.54 -13.73
N THR A 23 -0.94 11.10 -13.73
CA THR A 23 0.29 10.36 -13.43
C THR A 23 0.38 10.07 -11.94
N ILE A 24 0.50 8.79 -11.58
CA ILE A 24 0.54 8.35 -10.18
C ILE A 24 1.99 8.02 -9.78
N LEU A 25 2.40 8.50 -8.62
CA LEU A 25 3.61 8.08 -7.90
C LEU A 25 3.22 7.44 -6.58
N GLY A 26 3.39 6.13 -6.44
CA GLY A 26 3.29 5.43 -5.15
C GLY A 26 4.62 5.43 -4.42
N VAL A 27 4.65 5.82 -3.14
CA VAL A 27 5.85 5.83 -2.29
C VAL A 27 5.60 4.96 -1.06
N TRP A 28 6.28 3.81 -1.00
CA TRP A 28 6.03 2.73 -0.05
C TRP A 28 7.30 2.32 0.69
N SER A 29 7.17 1.63 1.80
CA SER A 29 8.31 1.20 2.62
C SER A 29 8.84 -0.16 2.22
N HIS A 30 7.94 -1.13 2.05
CA HIS A 30 8.29 -2.53 1.83
C HIS A 30 7.57 -3.10 0.60
N PRO A 31 8.11 -4.15 -0.02
CA PRO A 31 7.34 -4.95 -0.97
C PRO A 31 6.06 -5.48 -0.29
N ASP A 32 4.93 -5.32 -0.93
CA ASP A 32 3.55 -5.64 -0.57
C ASP A 32 2.67 -4.44 -0.17
N ASP A 33 3.22 -3.37 0.39
CA ASP A 33 2.46 -2.17 0.76
C ASP A 33 1.63 -1.62 -0.41
N GLU A 34 2.26 -1.51 -1.59
CA GLU A 34 1.62 -1.03 -2.81
C GLU A 34 0.42 -1.90 -3.21
N ALA A 35 0.57 -3.21 -3.05
CA ALA A 35 -0.46 -4.16 -3.43
C ALA A 35 -1.61 -4.19 -2.42
N TRP A 36 -1.31 -4.11 -1.13
CA TRP A 36 -2.33 -4.03 -0.09
C TRP A 36 -3.18 -2.77 -0.19
N LEU A 37 -2.53 -1.63 -0.44
CA LEU A 37 -3.16 -0.33 -0.29
C LEU A 37 -3.71 0.25 -1.59
N SER A 38 -3.12 -0.09 -2.76
CA SER A 38 -3.42 0.59 -4.02
C SER A 38 -3.39 -0.26 -5.29
N ALA A 39 -3.35 -1.61 -5.18
CA ALA A 39 -3.25 -2.47 -6.37
C ALA A 39 -4.37 -2.25 -7.38
N GLY A 40 -5.61 -2.14 -6.92
CA GLY A 40 -6.76 -1.90 -7.80
C GLY A 40 -6.73 -0.53 -8.43
N ILE A 41 -6.33 0.50 -7.66
CA ILE A 41 -6.12 1.87 -8.14
C ILE A 41 -5.06 1.90 -9.23
N MET A 42 -3.89 1.30 -8.98
CA MET A 42 -2.78 1.27 -9.94
C MET A 42 -3.15 0.51 -11.22
N ALA A 43 -3.75 -0.67 -11.08
CA ALA A 43 -4.17 -1.48 -12.23
C ALA A 43 -5.21 -0.75 -13.10
N GLU A 44 -6.20 -0.11 -12.49
CA GLU A 44 -7.19 0.66 -13.23
C GLU A 44 -6.59 1.88 -13.92
N ALA A 45 -5.68 2.58 -13.24
CA ALA A 45 -4.95 3.71 -13.82
C ALA A 45 -4.14 3.28 -15.06
N VAL A 46 -3.38 2.18 -14.96
CA VAL A 46 -2.65 1.62 -16.11
C VAL A 46 -3.62 1.22 -17.23
N ARG A 47 -4.72 0.53 -16.91
CA ARG A 47 -5.74 0.10 -17.90
C ARG A 47 -6.35 1.28 -18.65
N THR A 48 -6.51 2.41 -17.99
CA THR A 48 -7.05 3.66 -18.59
C THR A 48 -5.99 4.53 -19.25
N GLY A 49 -4.71 4.09 -19.25
CA GLY A 49 -3.62 4.75 -19.97
C GLY A 49 -2.83 5.76 -19.14
N SER A 50 -3.03 5.81 -17.83
CA SER A 50 -2.22 6.64 -16.92
C SER A 50 -0.84 6.03 -16.69
N ARG A 51 0.16 6.88 -16.53
CA ARG A 51 1.49 6.48 -16.07
C ARG A 51 1.45 6.20 -14.57
N VAL A 52 1.98 5.05 -14.16
CA VAL A 52 2.11 4.67 -12.74
C VAL A 52 3.56 4.34 -12.46
N VAL A 53 4.12 4.97 -11.43
CA VAL A 53 5.48 4.74 -10.95
C VAL A 53 5.40 4.33 -9.48
N CYS A 54 6.10 3.26 -9.09
CA CYS A 54 6.27 2.86 -7.70
C CYS A 54 7.70 3.13 -7.22
N VAL A 55 7.81 3.62 -5.98
CA VAL A 55 9.07 3.74 -5.25
C VAL A 55 8.92 2.95 -3.95
N THR A 56 9.88 2.07 -3.67
CA THR A 56 9.92 1.28 -2.43
C THR A 56 11.21 1.54 -1.67
N ALA A 57 11.10 1.83 -0.38
CA ALA A 57 12.23 2.30 0.41
C ALA A 57 13.23 1.19 0.75
N THR A 58 12.76 -0.01 1.07
CA THR A 58 13.57 -1.15 1.53
C THR A 58 13.27 -2.40 0.72
N ARG A 59 14.07 -3.45 0.89
CA ARG A 59 13.80 -4.78 0.30
C ARG A 59 12.95 -5.66 1.21
N GLY A 60 12.59 -5.18 2.40
CA GLY A 60 11.80 -5.93 3.37
C GLY A 60 12.50 -7.17 3.93
N GLU A 61 13.83 -7.14 4.02
CA GLU A 61 14.68 -8.29 4.32
C GLU A 61 14.55 -8.84 5.74
N LEU A 62 13.88 -8.11 6.63
CA LEU A 62 13.59 -8.57 7.99
C LEU A 62 12.18 -9.10 8.16
N GLY A 63 11.31 -8.93 7.16
CA GLY A 63 9.90 -9.27 7.20
C GLY A 63 9.61 -10.76 6.95
N THR A 64 9.98 -11.65 7.87
CA THR A 64 9.56 -13.06 7.80
C THR A 64 8.76 -13.48 9.02
N VAL A 65 7.64 -14.16 8.81
CA VAL A 65 6.83 -14.81 9.84
C VAL A 65 7.03 -16.33 9.87
N GLU A 66 7.65 -16.88 8.83
CA GLU A 66 7.97 -18.30 8.71
C GLU A 66 9.46 -18.51 8.36
N PRO A 67 10.38 -18.32 9.32
CA PRO A 67 11.83 -18.33 9.05
C PRO A 67 12.37 -19.68 8.58
N VAL A 68 11.61 -20.76 8.70
CA VAL A 68 11.98 -22.08 8.16
C VAL A 68 11.71 -22.16 6.65
N ARG A 69 10.63 -21.54 6.20
CA ARG A 69 10.21 -21.53 4.78
C ARG A 69 10.85 -20.36 4.02
N TRP A 70 10.93 -19.21 4.67
CA TRP A 70 11.56 -18.00 4.15
C TRP A 70 12.57 -17.46 5.17
N PRO A 71 13.80 -18.00 5.15
CA PRO A 71 14.85 -17.54 6.06
C PRO A 71 15.27 -16.11 5.72
N LEU A 72 15.73 -15.37 6.73
CA LEU A 72 16.24 -13.99 6.54
C LEU A 72 17.38 -13.95 5.52
N GLU A 73 18.23 -14.99 5.52
CA GLU A 73 19.27 -15.13 4.50
C GLU A 73 18.63 -15.30 3.11
N GLY A 74 18.87 -14.34 2.22
CA GLY A 74 18.31 -14.33 0.87
C GLY A 74 16.87 -13.78 0.77
N LEU A 75 16.26 -13.32 1.85
CA LEU A 75 14.89 -12.80 1.81
C LEU A 75 14.76 -11.54 0.95
N ALA A 76 15.77 -10.68 0.93
CA ALA A 76 15.79 -9.50 0.08
C ALA A 76 15.62 -9.86 -1.42
N GLU A 77 16.33 -10.88 -1.89
CA GLU A 77 16.26 -11.38 -3.26
C GLU A 77 14.89 -11.99 -3.55
N VAL A 78 14.35 -12.77 -2.60
CA VAL A 78 13.01 -13.36 -2.73
C VAL A 78 11.96 -12.26 -2.86
N ARG A 79 11.92 -11.31 -1.92
CA ARG A 79 10.94 -10.22 -1.93
C ARG A 79 11.10 -9.27 -3.11
N THR A 80 12.33 -9.08 -3.60
CA THR A 80 12.58 -8.33 -4.84
C THR A 80 11.91 -9.01 -6.04
N ALA A 81 12.10 -10.32 -6.22
CA ALA A 81 11.47 -11.07 -7.32
C ALA A 81 9.94 -11.13 -7.18
N GLU A 82 9.43 -11.25 -5.96
CA GLU A 82 8.00 -11.22 -5.66
C GLU A 82 7.38 -9.86 -6.02
N MET A 83 8.05 -8.75 -5.67
CA MET A 83 7.63 -7.38 -6.02
C MET A 83 7.61 -7.16 -7.53
N GLU A 84 8.67 -7.55 -8.23
CA GLU A 84 8.73 -7.46 -9.70
C GLU A 84 7.57 -8.21 -10.35
N ARG A 85 7.29 -9.41 -9.87
CA ARG A 85 6.16 -10.21 -10.36
C ARG A 85 4.80 -9.59 -10.04
N CYS A 86 4.65 -9.03 -8.85
CA CYS A 86 3.45 -8.30 -8.43
C CYS A 86 3.17 -7.12 -9.37
N LEU A 87 4.15 -6.27 -9.60
CA LEU A 87 4.03 -5.11 -10.48
C LEU A 87 3.76 -5.49 -11.93
N GLU A 88 4.39 -6.57 -12.43
CA GLU A 88 4.09 -7.09 -13.78
C GLU A 88 2.62 -7.48 -13.92
N ILE A 89 2.04 -8.14 -12.91
CA ILE A 89 0.62 -8.52 -12.90
C ILE A 89 -0.29 -7.29 -12.93
N LEU A 90 0.08 -6.22 -12.21
CA LEU A 90 -0.66 -4.96 -12.17
C LEU A 90 -0.45 -4.10 -13.43
N GLY A 91 0.50 -4.47 -14.30
CA GLY A 91 0.88 -3.70 -15.49
C GLY A 91 1.74 -2.48 -15.19
N VAL A 92 2.26 -2.35 -13.97
CA VAL A 92 3.16 -1.27 -13.56
C VAL A 92 4.57 -1.62 -14.01
N THR A 93 5.15 -0.80 -14.88
CA THR A 93 6.45 -1.06 -15.52
C THR A 93 7.59 -0.18 -14.99
N GLU A 94 7.26 0.84 -14.19
CA GLU A 94 8.25 1.76 -13.63
C GLU A 94 8.32 1.58 -12.11
N HIS A 95 9.45 1.05 -11.64
CA HIS A 95 9.72 0.83 -10.22
C HIS A 95 11.14 1.25 -9.86
N LEU A 96 11.30 1.89 -8.71
CA LEU A 96 12.59 2.33 -8.18
C LEU A 96 12.74 1.92 -6.72
N TRP A 97 13.93 1.46 -6.37
CA TRP A 97 14.34 1.19 -5.00
C TRP A 97 15.09 2.40 -4.43
N LEU A 98 14.83 2.74 -3.16
CA LEU A 98 15.70 3.67 -2.43
C LEU A 98 16.87 2.95 -1.75
N ASP A 99 16.76 1.63 -1.58
CA ASP A 99 17.78 0.72 -1.04
C ASP A 99 18.23 1.06 0.39
N TYR A 100 17.29 1.48 1.25
CA TYR A 100 17.56 1.62 2.67
C TYR A 100 17.35 0.29 3.40
N PRO A 101 18.02 0.07 4.55
CA PRO A 101 17.80 -1.13 5.35
C PRO A 101 16.36 -1.21 5.86
N ASP A 102 15.78 -2.40 5.84
CA ASP A 102 14.48 -2.68 6.45
C ASP A 102 14.53 -2.44 7.97
N GLY A 103 13.51 -1.78 8.53
CA GLY A 103 13.49 -1.32 9.92
C GLY A 103 14.39 -0.12 10.21
N GLY A 104 15.20 0.31 9.25
CA GLY A 104 16.22 1.35 9.41
C GLY A 104 15.87 2.73 8.86
N CYS A 105 14.71 2.90 8.21
CA CYS A 105 14.33 4.20 7.65
C CYS A 105 14.42 5.36 8.66
N PRO A 106 14.02 5.20 9.94
CA PRO A 106 14.13 6.27 10.94
C PRO A 106 15.55 6.76 11.23
N ASP A 107 16.54 5.92 10.97
CA ASP A 107 17.95 6.23 11.25
C ASP A 107 18.67 6.88 10.07
N VAL A 108 18.01 6.96 8.90
CA VAL A 108 18.55 7.62 7.71
C VAL A 108 18.44 9.14 7.85
N PRO A 109 19.52 9.91 7.57
CA PRO A 109 19.43 11.37 7.53
C PRO A 109 18.38 11.84 6.53
N ALA A 110 17.30 12.45 6.98
CA ALA A 110 16.07 12.68 6.23
C ALA A 110 16.29 13.45 4.91
N GLU A 111 17.27 14.35 4.84
CA GLU A 111 17.54 15.14 3.62
C GLU A 111 18.01 14.27 2.44
N GLU A 112 18.61 13.12 2.68
CA GLU A 112 19.04 12.22 1.62
C GLU A 112 17.83 11.60 0.87
N PRO A 113 16.92 10.85 1.53
CA PRO A 113 15.75 10.29 0.85
C PRO A 113 14.78 11.36 0.34
N ILE A 114 14.62 12.47 1.06
CA ILE A 114 13.81 13.59 0.59
C ILE A 114 14.40 14.15 -0.70
N GLY A 115 15.71 14.35 -0.80
CA GLY A 115 16.37 14.81 -2.01
C GLY A 115 16.19 13.86 -3.20
N LYS A 116 16.27 12.54 -2.99
CA LYS A 116 15.97 11.53 -4.01
C LYS A 116 14.53 11.65 -4.50
N LEU A 117 13.56 11.74 -3.57
CA LEU A 117 12.14 11.86 -3.91
C LEU A 117 11.81 13.20 -4.61
N VAL A 118 12.45 14.30 -4.20
CA VAL A 118 12.34 15.60 -4.89
C VAL A 118 12.76 15.45 -6.35
N SER A 119 13.94 14.87 -6.61
CA SER A 119 14.45 14.66 -7.97
C SER A 119 13.52 13.79 -8.80
N LEU A 120 12.98 12.72 -8.20
CA LEU A 120 12.01 11.84 -8.87
C LEU A 120 10.70 12.58 -9.18
N MET A 121 10.16 13.36 -8.24
CA MET A 121 8.92 14.13 -8.46
C MET A 121 9.11 15.21 -9.53
N GLU A 122 10.28 15.85 -9.61
CA GLU A 122 10.60 16.81 -10.67
C GLU A 122 10.67 16.15 -12.05
N GLU A 123 11.20 14.93 -12.14
CA GLU A 123 11.29 14.14 -13.37
C GLU A 123 9.93 13.57 -13.80
N ILE A 124 9.23 12.91 -12.87
CA ILE A 124 7.96 12.20 -13.12
C ILE A 124 6.81 13.19 -13.30
N ARG A 125 6.80 14.29 -12.52
CA ARG A 125 5.73 15.28 -12.43
C ARG A 125 4.37 14.64 -12.14
N PRO A 126 4.24 13.92 -11.00
CA PRO A 126 3.02 13.22 -10.69
C PRO A 126 1.86 14.21 -10.46
N ASP A 127 0.67 13.86 -10.95
CA ASP A 127 -0.59 14.53 -10.62
C ASP A 127 -1.09 14.04 -9.25
N THR A 128 -0.80 12.79 -8.94
CA THR A 128 -1.18 12.16 -7.65
C THR A 128 0.00 11.43 -7.04
N VAL A 129 0.27 11.71 -5.76
CA VAL A 129 1.21 10.95 -4.94
C VAL A 129 0.41 10.14 -3.92
N LEU A 130 0.62 8.83 -3.88
CA LEU A 130 0.03 7.91 -2.89
C LEU A 130 1.10 7.49 -1.88
N SER A 131 0.78 7.54 -0.60
CA SER A 131 1.66 7.06 0.47
C SER A 131 0.86 6.69 1.71
N PHE A 132 1.56 6.28 2.77
CA PHE A 132 0.98 6.16 4.11
C PHE A 132 0.57 7.52 4.67
N GLY A 133 -0.29 7.50 5.71
CA GLY A 133 -0.44 8.63 6.61
C GLY A 133 0.67 8.67 7.69
N PRO A 134 0.75 9.77 8.47
CA PRO A 134 1.74 9.91 9.56
C PRO A 134 1.54 8.89 10.70
N ASP A 135 0.40 8.21 10.71
CA ASP A 135 0.09 7.08 11.59
C ASP A 135 0.85 5.79 11.18
N GLY A 136 1.31 5.69 9.91
CA GLY A 136 1.99 4.52 9.36
C GLY A 136 1.10 3.30 9.22
N MET A 137 -0.23 3.47 9.14
CA MET A 137 -1.26 2.41 9.08
C MET A 137 -1.29 1.50 10.31
N THR A 138 -0.20 0.78 10.56
CA THR A 138 -0.04 -0.17 11.68
C THR A 138 0.88 0.38 12.79
N GLY A 139 1.28 1.65 12.70
CA GLY A 139 2.29 2.23 13.57
C GLY A 139 3.72 1.83 13.20
N HIS A 140 3.94 1.25 12.01
CA HIS A 140 5.27 0.87 11.55
C HIS A 140 6.15 2.10 11.37
N ARG A 141 7.32 2.12 12.01
CA ARG A 141 8.22 3.28 12.00
C ARG A 141 8.74 3.63 10.61
N ASP A 142 9.02 2.63 9.76
CA ASP A 142 9.41 2.87 8.38
C ASP A 142 8.26 3.53 7.59
N HIS A 143 7.00 3.09 7.78
CA HIS A 143 5.84 3.70 7.11
C HIS A 143 5.67 5.16 7.51
N GLN A 144 5.79 5.47 8.80
CA GLN A 144 5.75 6.85 9.32
C GLN A 144 6.86 7.70 8.72
N THR A 145 8.06 7.14 8.62
CA THR A 145 9.25 7.81 8.09
C THR A 145 9.12 8.04 6.59
N THR A 146 8.71 7.03 5.82
CA THR A 146 8.48 7.13 4.37
C THR A 146 7.38 8.15 4.06
N CYS A 147 6.30 8.16 4.86
CA CYS A 147 5.27 9.20 4.78
C CYS A 147 5.87 10.60 4.96
N ALA A 148 6.70 10.79 5.98
CA ALA A 148 7.34 12.08 6.24
C ALA A 148 8.25 12.52 5.07
N TRP A 149 9.02 11.60 4.49
CA TRP A 149 9.86 11.88 3.32
C TRP A 149 9.03 12.28 2.09
N ALA A 150 7.99 11.49 1.77
CA ALA A 150 7.09 11.76 0.64
C ALA A 150 6.37 13.10 0.81
N THR A 151 5.89 13.39 2.02
CA THR A 151 5.20 14.64 2.35
C THR A 151 6.11 15.85 2.19
N GLU A 152 7.32 15.78 2.73
CA GLU A 152 8.26 16.91 2.62
C GLU A 152 8.74 17.09 1.18
N ALA A 153 9.00 16.01 0.43
CA ALA A 153 9.35 16.11 -0.98
C ALA A 153 8.22 16.75 -1.79
N PHE A 154 6.97 16.31 -1.59
CA PHE A 154 5.80 16.89 -2.25
C PHE A 154 5.62 18.37 -1.89
N ARG A 155 5.81 18.76 -0.63
CA ARG A 155 5.74 20.16 -0.19
C ARG A 155 6.77 21.05 -0.91
N ARG A 156 7.95 20.50 -1.24
CA ARG A 156 9.03 21.25 -1.93
C ARG A 156 8.76 21.45 -3.43
N VAL A 157 8.24 20.42 -4.10
CA VAL A 157 8.19 20.39 -5.58
C VAL A 157 6.86 19.95 -6.18
N GLY A 158 5.84 19.69 -5.37
CA GLY A 158 4.51 19.34 -5.86
C GLY A 158 3.98 20.38 -6.84
N ALA A 159 3.55 19.93 -8.04
CA ALA A 159 3.04 20.81 -9.07
C ALA A 159 1.71 21.48 -8.64
N PRO A 160 1.41 22.69 -9.13
CA PRO A 160 0.09 23.30 -8.87
C PRO A 160 -1.04 22.37 -9.38
N GLY A 161 -1.96 22.03 -8.48
CA GLY A 161 -3.08 21.11 -8.76
C GLY A 161 -2.76 19.63 -8.53
N ALA A 162 -1.50 19.26 -8.29
CA ALA A 162 -1.16 17.92 -7.85
C ALA A 162 -1.67 17.66 -6.42
N GLN A 163 -1.91 16.40 -6.10
CA GLN A 163 -2.43 15.99 -4.80
C GLN A 163 -1.53 14.93 -4.13
N LEU A 164 -1.42 15.03 -2.81
CA LEU A 164 -0.82 14.00 -1.96
C LEU A 164 -1.95 13.34 -1.17
N LEU A 165 -2.05 12.02 -1.29
CA LEU A 165 -3.09 11.23 -0.66
C LEU A 165 -2.49 10.18 0.28
N TYR A 166 -3.08 10.08 1.48
CA TYR A 166 -2.68 9.14 2.51
C TYR A 166 -3.63 7.95 2.58
N ALA A 167 -3.08 6.76 2.56
CA ALA A 167 -3.83 5.55 2.82
C ALA A 167 -4.52 5.61 4.20
N THR A 168 -5.75 5.11 4.25
CA THR A 168 -6.57 5.12 5.47
C THR A 168 -7.55 3.94 5.46
N LYS A 169 -8.37 3.84 6.49
CA LYS A 169 -9.54 2.95 6.55
C LYS A 169 -10.78 3.78 6.91
N THR A 170 -11.97 3.21 6.73
CA THR A 170 -13.20 3.83 7.22
C THR A 170 -13.62 3.24 8.57
N PRO A 171 -14.45 3.96 9.37
CA PRO A 171 -15.00 3.40 10.60
C PRO A 171 -15.73 2.07 10.36
N GLU A 172 -16.48 1.96 9.27
CA GLU A 172 -17.25 0.76 8.91
C GLU A 172 -16.31 -0.41 8.56
N PHE A 173 -15.21 -0.13 7.83
CA PHE A 173 -14.18 -1.14 7.57
C PHE A 173 -13.57 -1.65 8.87
N LEU A 174 -13.22 -0.76 9.79
CA LEU A 174 -12.61 -1.13 11.06
C LEU A 174 -13.59 -1.92 11.95
N GLU A 175 -14.85 -1.51 12.04
CA GLU A 175 -15.88 -2.26 12.78
C GLU A 175 -16.01 -3.70 12.26
N LEU A 176 -15.94 -3.89 10.94
CA LEU A 176 -16.03 -5.20 10.32
C LEU A 176 -14.78 -6.04 10.54
N TRP A 177 -13.58 -5.47 10.45
CA TRP A 177 -12.32 -6.22 10.31
C TRP A 177 -11.47 -6.28 11.57
N LEU A 178 -11.55 -5.29 12.49
CA LEU A 178 -10.78 -5.30 13.75
C LEU A 178 -10.90 -6.61 14.53
N PRO A 179 -12.08 -7.28 14.62
CA PRO A 179 -12.20 -8.54 15.33
C PRO A 179 -11.40 -9.71 14.73
N TYR A 180 -10.93 -9.57 13.50
CA TYR A 180 -10.19 -10.61 12.77
C TYR A 180 -8.72 -10.26 12.57
N LEU A 181 -8.31 -9.02 12.82
CA LEU A 181 -6.91 -8.62 12.72
C LEU A 181 -6.15 -9.16 13.94
N PRO A 182 -5.06 -9.92 13.72
CA PRO A 182 -4.24 -10.38 14.82
C PRO A 182 -3.56 -9.16 15.48
N PRO A 183 -3.37 -9.17 16.82
CA PRO A 183 -2.72 -8.08 17.54
C PRO A 183 -1.33 -7.75 16.99
N GLU A 184 -0.65 -8.72 16.41
CA GLU A 184 0.70 -8.63 15.84
C GLU A 184 0.74 -7.79 14.56
N VAL A 185 -0.41 -7.50 13.93
CA VAL A 185 -0.50 -6.53 12.82
C VAL A 185 -0.11 -5.13 13.27
N MET A 186 -0.36 -4.80 14.55
CA MET A 186 0.04 -3.52 15.12
C MET A 186 1.50 -3.55 15.55
N MET A 187 2.36 -2.85 14.82
CA MET A 187 3.79 -2.75 15.11
C MET A 187 4.08 -1.86 16.32
N ASP A 188 3.21 -0.89 16.59
CA ASP A 188 3.18 -0.15 17.86
C ASP A 188 1.87 -0.48 18.59
N PRO A 189 1.91 -1.08 19.79
CA PRO A 189 0.71 -1.43 20.55
C PRO A 189 -0.10 -0.20 21.01
N ASN A 190 0.46 1.00 20.94
CA ASN A 190 -0.23 2.24 21.26
C ASN A 190 -0.78 2.96 20.02
N ALA A 191 -0.39 2.53 18.82
CA ALA A 191 -0.91 3.08 17.59
C ALA A 191 -2.35 2.64 17.37
N GLN A 192 -3.08 3.44 16.61
CA GLN A 192 -4.42 3.12 16.13
C GLN A 192 -4.39 3.09 14.62
N ILE A 193 -5.07 2.13 14.02
CA ILE A 193 -5.28 2.12 12.57
C ILE A 193 -6.04 3.41 12.22
N PRO A 194 -5.58 4.17 11.20
CA PRO A 194 -6.22 5.43 10.81
C PRO A 194 -7.67 5.19 10.41
N SER A 195 -8.52 6.11 10.80
CA SER A 195 -9.95 6.07 10.50
C SER A 195 -10.40 7.41 9.95
N THR A 196 -10.97 7.39 8.75
CA THR A 196 -11.46 8.58 8.04
C THR A 196 -12.91 8.35 7.63
N PRO A 197 -13.85 9.25 7.97
CA PRO A 197 -15.22 9.15 7.50
C PRO A 197 -15.28 9.13 5.96
N ALA A 198 -16.20 8.35 5.39
CA ALA A 198 -16.33 8.23 3.94
C ALA A 198 -16.52 9.58 3.21
N SER A 199 -17.13 10.57 3.88
CA SER A 199 -17.32 11.93 3.33
C SER A 199 -16.03 12.75 3.22
N GLU A 200 -14.93 12.31 3.84
CA GLU A 200 -13.61 12.97 3.84
C GLU A 200 -12.59 12.24 2.98
N LEU A 201 -12.98 11.14 2.33
CA LEU A 201 -12.12 10.39 1.43
C LEU A 201 -11.96 11.10 0.08
N ALA A 202 -10.74 11.15 -0.42
CA ALA A 202 -10.46 11.50 -1.82
C ALA A 202 -10.69 10.31 -2.74
N ILE A 203 -10.34 9.10 -2.30
CA ILE A 203 -10.57 7.84 -3.01
C ILE A 203 -11.33 6.90 -2.10
N ASP A 204 -12.47 6.40 -2.59
CA ASP A 204 -13.32 5.40 -1.94
C ASP A 204 -13.64 4.31 -2.95
N VAL A 205 -12.86 3.24 -2.93
CA VAL A 205 -12.95 2.15 -3.89
C VAL A 205 -13.44 0.87 -3.21
N ASP A 206 -14.52 0.32 -3.75
CA ASP A 206 -15.01 -1.05 -3.59
C ASP A 206 -14.77 -1.77 -4.91
N LEU A 207 -13.72 -2.57 -5.00
CA LEU A 207 -13.22 -3.14 -6.24
C LEU A 207 -14.25 -4.06 -6.93
N PRO A 208 -14.51 -3.85 -8.23
CA PRO A 208 -15.25 -4.82 -9.02
C PRO A 208 -14.49 -6.16 -9.05
N ASP A 209 -15.24 -7.24 -9.26
CA ASP A 209 -14.70 -8.60 -9.15
C ASP A 209 -13.46 -8.85 -10.02
N GLU A 210 -13.37 -8.22 -11.20
CA GLU A 210 -12.22 -8.34 -12.10
C GLU A 210 -10.96 -7.73 -11.49
N LEU A 211 -11.03 -6.50 -10.99
CA LEU A 211 -9.90 -5.83 -10.32
C LEU A 211 -9.56 -6.48 -8.98
N LEU A 212 -10.57 -6.96 -8.24
CA LEU A 212 -10.34 -7.72 -7.02
C LEU A 212 -9.57 -9.02 -7.30
N ALA A 213 -9.93 -9.76 -8.35
CA ALA A 213 -9.21 -10.97 -8.74
C ALA A 213 -7.76 -10.65 -9.18
N LEU A 214 -7.56 -9.55 -9.89
CA LEU A 214 -6.24 -9.07 -10.27
C LEU A 214 -5.38 -8.71 -9.04
N LYS A 215 -5.93 -7.91 -8.10
CA LYS A 215 -5.27 -7.58 -6.83
C LYS A 215 -4.89 -8.81 -6.05
N GLN A 216 -5.79 -9.79 -5.93
CA GLN A 216 -5.50 -11.03 -5.23
C GLN A 216 -4.38 -11.83 -5.91
N THR A 217 -4.33 -11.81 -7.25
CA THR A 217 -3.26 -12.48 -8.01
C THR A 217 -1.92 -11.78 -7.78
N ALA A 218 -1.90 -10.45 -7.77
CA ALA A 218 -0.71 -9.66 -7.49
C ALA A 218 -0.20 -9.88 -6.06
N LEU A 219 -1.09 -9.83 -5.05
CA LEU A 219 -0.73 -10.13 -3.68
C LEU A 219 -0.16 -11.55 -3.52
N ARG A 220 -0.76 -12.57 -4.15
CA ARG A 220 -0.24 -13.95 -4.10
C ARG A 220 1.13 -14.13 -4.74
N ALA A 221 1.53 -13.23 -5.65
CA ALA A 221 2.89 -13.22 -6.16
C ALA A 221 3.92 -12.89 -5.07
N GLN A 222 3.49 -12.22 -4.00
CA GLN A 222 4.29 -11.92 -2.81
C GLN A 222 4.15 -13.03 -1.75
N ALA A 223 4.49 -14.25 -2.17
CA ALA A 223 4.19 -15.48 -1.45
C ALA A 223 4.80 -15.54 -0.04
N SER A 224 5.98 -14.94 0.16
CA SER A 224 6.64 -14.91 1.47
C SER A 224 5.83 -14.17 2.54
N GLN A 225 4.97 -13.24 2.11
CA GLN A 225 4.12 -12.42 2.99
C GLN A 225 2.67 -12.92 3.02
N ILE A 226 2.17 -13.39 1.88
CA ILE A 226 0.73 -13.66 1.71
C ILE A 226 0.37 -15.11 2.04
N THR A 227 1.27 -16.07 1.77
CA THR A 227 0.94 -17.49 2.00
C THR A 227 0.62 -17.78 3.47
N PRO A 228 1.37 -17.29 4.46
CA PRO A 228 1.04 -17.51 5.87
C PRO A 228 -0.33 -16.95 6.24
N LEU A 229 -0.69 -15.77 5.73
CA LEU A 229 -2.00 -15.15 5.98
C LEU A 229 -3.14 -15.97 5.37
N LEU A 230 -2.94 -16.50 4.16
CA LEU A 230 -3.93 -17.37 3.52
C LEU A 230 -4.12 -18.69 4.27
N GLU A 231 -3.05 -19.29 4.78
CA GLU A 231 -3.09 -20.52 5.56
C GLU A 231 -3.78 -20.29 6.91
N GLU A 232 -3.63 -19.11 7.52
CA GLU A 232 -4.23 -18.75 8.80
C GLU A 232 -5.71 -18.37 8.67
N PHE A 233 -6.06 -17.46 7.75
CA PHE A 233 -7.40 -16.85 7.67
C PHE A 233 -8.32 -17.49 6.62
N GLY A 234 -7.74 -18.14 5.61
CA GLY A 234 -8.46 -18.76 4.50
C GLY A 234 -8.89 -17.79 3.41
N GLU A 235 -9.29 -18.36 2.28
CA GLU A 235 -9.58 -17.66 1.02
C GLU A 235 -10.71 -16.62 1.11
N ASP A 236 -11.79 -16.96 1.81
CA ASP A 236 -12.96 -16.09 1.89
C ASP A 236 -12.65 -14.80 2.67
N VAL A 237 -11.88 -14.91 3.76
CA VAL A 237 -11.45 -13.76 4.57
C VAL A 237 -10.48 -12.91 3.78
N PHE A 238 -9.49 -13.51 3.14
CA PHE A 238 -8.52 -12.82 2.30
C PHE A 238 -9.21 -12.05 1.16
N ARG A 239 -10.12 -12.73 0.42
CA ARG A 239 -10.89 -12.10 -0.65
C ARG A 239 -11.65 -10.87 -0.15
N ALA A 240 -12.36 -11.01 0.96
CA ALA A 240 -13.16 -9.95 1.49
C ALA A 240 -12.30 -8.78 1.99
N PHE A 241 -11.17 -9.06 2.63
CA PHE A 241 -10.24 -8.04 3.13
C PHE A 241 -9.59 -7.22 2.00
N CYS A 242 -9.29 -7.84 0.85
CA CYS A 242 -8.66 -7.19 -0.30
C CYS A 242 -9.57 -6.21 -1.05
N ARG A 243 -10.88 -6.21 -0.76
CA ARG A 243 -11.90 -5.58 -1.61
C ARG A 243 -11.83 -4.05 -1.65
N TRP A 244 -11.32 -3.40 -0.59
CA TRP A 244 -11.42 -1.95 -0.46
C TRP A 244 -10.05 -1.26 -0.46
N GLU A 245 -10.03 -0.08 -1.09
CA GLU A 245 -8.88 0.84 -1.09
C GLU A 245 -9.37 2.25 -0.78
N PHE A 246 -8.79 2.88 0.23
CA PHE A 246 -9.22 4.17 0.73
C PHE A 246 -8.05 5.13 0.90
N PHE A 247 -8.23 6.35 0.39
CA PHE A 247 -7.26 7.42 0.58
C PHE A 247 -7.96 8.72 0.97
N ARG A 248 -7.32 9.45 1.86
CA ARG A 248 -7.72 10.80 2.26
C ARG A 248 -6.71 11.83 1.77
N PRO A 249 -7.10 13.10 1.56
CA PRO A 249 -6.13 14.16 1.29
C PRO A 249 -5.11 14.29 2.42
N ALA A 250 -3.86 14.59 2.09
CA ALA A 250 -2.91 15.10 3.06
C ALA A 250 -3.38 16.48 3.56
N PRO A 251 -3.15 16.85 4.85
CA PRO A 251 -3.57 18.12 5.41
C PRO A 251 -2.82 19.33 4.84
#